data_2af90d80425e39b213bb12539e7986da
#
_entry.id   2af90d80425e39b213bb12539e7986da
#
_cell.length_a   1.000
_cell.length_b   1.000
_cell.length_c   1.000
_cell.angle_alpha   90.00
_cell.angle_beta   90.00
_cell.angle_gamma   90.00
#
_symmetry.space_group_name_H-M   'P 1'
#
loop_
_entity.id
_entity.type
_entity.pdbx_description
1 polymer ?
#
loop_
_entity_poly.entity_id
_entity_poly.type
_entity_poly.pdbx_seq_one_letter_code
_entity_poly.pdbx_strand_id
1 'polypeptide(L)'
;MIPRYSRPDMVSVWEPANKFRIWYLIEAHATQAQADLGTVPQRAAEAVWKVRERMEARDIDVAAIDEIEAEVKHDVIAFLTWLAGLVGDDSRFVHQGMTSSDVLDTTLAVQLKEAGALLLAGSERLLAALKTRAHELKDVPTIGRSHAIHAEPTTFGLKLAGHYALIHRCHDRLAQAIDEVSTCAISGAVGTFANIDPAV
;
A
#
# COMPACT_ATOMS: atom_id res chain seq x y z
N MET A 1 -7.07 13.23 2.87
CA MET A 1 -7.92 13.31 1.65
C MET A 1 -9.16 14.16 1.95
N ILE A 2 -9.85 14.70 0.92
CA ILE A 2 -11.10 15.45 1.12
C ILE A 2 -12.26 14.45 1.29
N PRO A 3 -12.93 14.36 2.47
CA PRO A 3 -13.87 13.27 2.78
C PRO A 3 -15.00 13.11 1.76
N ARG A 4 -15.61 14.22 1.30
CA ARG A 4 -16.73 14.19 0.35
C ARG A 4 -16.37 13.70 -1.07
N TYR A 5 -15.07 13.59 -1.38
CA TYR A 5 -14.57 13.11 -2.69
C TYR A 5 -13.82 11.79 -2.57
N SER A 6 -13.81 11.19 -1.38
CA SER A 6 -13.01 10.01 -1.09
C SER A 6 -13.90 8.82 -0.76
N ARG A 7 -13.51 7.65 -1.24
CA ARG A 7 -14.18 6.38 -0.88
C ARG A 7 -13.54 5.85 0.41
N PRO A 8 -14.32 5.37 1.38
CA PRO A 8 -13.81 4.88 2.68
C PRO A 8 -12.68 3.86 2.53
N ASP A 9 -12.85 2.87 1.65
CA ASP A 9 -11.84 1.81 1.43
C ASP A 9 -10.48 2.40 1.01
N MET A 10 -10.50 3.36 0.07
CA MET A 10 -9.27 4.03 -0.38
C MET A 10 -8.70 4.95 0.70
N VAL A 11 -9.55 5.65 1.47
CA VAL A 11 -9.10 6.49 2.60
C VAL A 11 -8.35 5.64 3.61
N SER A 12 -8.89 4.47 3.96
CA SER A 12 -8.31 3.60 4.99
C SER A 12 -6.90 3.10 4.67
N VAL A 13 -6.52 3.04 3.38
CA VAL A 13 -5.15 2.71 2.96
C VAL A 13 -4.15 3.80 3.37
N TRP A 14 -4.59 5.07 3.31
CA TRP A 14 -3.72 6.24 3.48
C TRP A 14 -3.82 6.89 4.86
N GLU A 15 -4.60 6.33 5.78
CA GLU A 15 -4.70 6.84 7.14
C GLU A 15 -3.43 6.55 7.96
N PRO A 16 -3.06 7.44 8.89
CA PRO A 16 -1.89 7.25 9.76
C PRO A 16 -1.87 5.91 10.49
N ALA A 17 -3.02 5.46 10.99
CA ALA A 17 -3.12 4.16 11.66
C ALA A 17 -2.72 2.98 10.75
N ASN A 18 -3.06 3.02 9.44
CA ASN A 18 -2.60 2.00 8.51
C ASN A 18 -1.10 2.12 8.22
N LYS A 19 -0.58 3.34 8.06
CA LYS A 19 0.85 3.59 7.91
C LYS A 19 1.63 2.95 9.07
N PHE A 20 1.27 3.25 10.30
CA PHE A 20 1.96 2.73 11.48
C PHE A 20 1.76 1.22 11.69
N ARG A 21 0.62 0.66 11.28
CA ARG A 21 0.43 -0.80 11.22
C ARG A 21 1.45 -1.46 10.28
N ILE A 22 1.66 -0.87 9.11
CA ILE A 22 2.64 -1.40 8.15
C ILE A 22 4.06 -1.24 8.69
N TRP A 23 4.41 -0.10 9.29
CA TRP A 23 5.71 0.10 9.95
C TRP A 23 5.98 -0.98 10.98
N TYR A 24 5.00 -1.25 11.85
CA TYR A 24 5.10 -2.34 12.80
C TYR A 24 5.38 -3.69 12.14
N LEU A 25 4.65 -4.03 11.07
CA LEU A 25 4.84 -5.32 10.38
C LEU A 25 6.25 -5.44 9.79
N ILE A 26 6.77 -4.37 9.21
CA ILE A 26 8.15 -4.34 8.69
C ILE A 26 9.14 -4.61 9.82
N GLU A 27 9.02 -3.88 10.94
CA GLU A 27 9.90 -4.05 12.11
C GLU A 27 9.78 -5.46 12.72
N ALA A 28 8.57 -5.98 12.82
CA ALA A 28 8.32 -7.32 13.37
C ALA A 28 8.94 -8.42 12.49
N HIS A 29 8.76 -8.33 11.18
CA HIS A 29 9.35 -9.30 10.25
C HIS A 29 10.87 -9.19 10.19
N ALA A 30 11.43 -7.98 10.16
CA ALA A 30 12.88 -7.77 10.18
C ALA A 30 13.50 -8.30 11.48
N THR A 31 12.86 -8.01 12.64
CA THR A 31 13.31 -8.54 13.93
C THR A 31 13.23 -10.07 13.98
N GLN A 32 12.18 -10.68 13.41
CA GLN A 32 12.04 -12.13 13.33
C GLN A 32 13.14 -12.74 12.44
N ALA A 33 13.36 -12.19 11.25
CA ALA A 33 14.39 -12.69 10.34
C ALA A 33 15.79 -12.62 10.99
N GLN A 34 16.10 -11.53 11.69
CA GLN A 34 17.36 -11.39 12.45
C GLN A 34 17.44 -12.39 13.61
N ALA A 35 16.31 -12.72 14.26
CA ALA A 35 16.31 -13.74 15.31
C ALA A 35 16.55 -15.14 14.72
N ASP A 36 15.96 -15.46 13.58
CA ASP A 36 16.16 -16.73 12.88
C ASP A 36 17.62 -16.90 12.39
N LEU A 37 18.28 -15.79 12.04
CA LEU A 37 19.72 -15.74 11.73
C LEU A 37 20.62 -15.73 12.97
N GLY A 38 20.07 -15.61 14.17
CA GLY A 38 20.80 -15.58 15.43
C GLY A 38 21.51 -14.26 15.73
N THR A 39 21.22 -13.18 15.00
CA THR A 39 21.80 -11.83 15.23
C THR A 39 21.11 -11.07 16.34
N VAL A 40 19.82 -11.37 16.62
CA VAL A 40 19.10 -10.90 17.79
C VAL A 40 18.50 -12.08 18.56
N PRO A 41 18.20 -11.93 19.87
CA PRO A 41 17.62 -13.02 20.65
C PRO A 41 16.19 -13.32 20.21
N GLN A 42 15.79 -14.60 20.15
CA GLN A 42 14.42 -15.03 19.79
C GLN A 42 13.34 -14.36 20.66
N ARG A 43 13.60 -14.14 21.96
CA ARG A 43 12.68 -13.43 22.86
C ARG A 43 12.34 -12.02 22.39
N ALA A 44 13.25 -11.36 21.64
CA ALA A 44 12.99 -10.02 21.10
C ALA A 44 11.92 -10.06 20.00
N ALA A 45 12.01 -11.01 19.07
CA ALA A 45 10.96 -11.24 18.08
C ALA A 45 9.61 -11.60 18.75
N GLU A 46 9.64 -12.51 19.74
CA GLU A 46 8.44 -12.86 20.51
C GLU A 46 7.81 -11.64 21.20
N ALA A 47 8.63 -10.76 21.79
CA ALA A 47 8.14 -9.54 22.45
C ALA A 47 7.47 -8.59 21.46
N VAL A 48 8.04 -8.41 20.26
CA VAL A 48 7.43 -7.60 19.19
C VAL A 48 6.12 -8.23 18.72
N TRP A 49 6.07 -9.54 18.50
CA TRP A 49 4.85 -10.21 18.03
C TRP A 49 3.72 -10.21 19.06
N LYS A 50 3.97 -10.07 20.36
CA LYS A 50 2.93 -9.99 21.39
C LYS A 50 1.97 -8.81 21.22
N VAL A 51 2.38 -7.73 20.56
CA VAL A 51 1.52 -6.55 20.32
C VAL A 51 0.77 -6.61 18.98
N ARG A 52 0.89 -7.72 18.24
CA ARG A 52 0.32 -7.90 16.89
C ARG A 52 -1.17 -7.62 16.81
N GLU A 53 -1.97 -8.19 17.70
CA GLU A 53 -3.44 -8.04 17.66
C GLU A 53 -3.87 -6.58 17.76
N ARG A 54 -3.22 -5.81 18.65
CA ARG A 54 -3.46 -4.39 18.80
C ARG A 54 -3.13 -3.63 17.51
N MET A 55 -1.99 -3.94 16.89
CA MET A 55 -1.52 -3.27 15.67
C MET A 55 -2.41 -3.61 14.47
N GLU A 56 -2.82 -4.87 14.32
CA GLU A 56 -3.75 -5.30 13.26
C GLU A 56 -5.16 -4.72 13.43
N ALA A 57 -5.62 -4.55 14.66
CA ALA A 57 -6.86 -3.85 14.99
C ALA A 57 -6.78 -2.33 14.71
N ARG A 58 -5.59 -1.80 14.35
CA ARG A 58 -5.30 -0.37 14.21
C ARG A 58 -5.60 0.46 15.47
N ASP A 59 -5.50 -0.18 16.64
CA ASP A 59 -5.56 0.48 17.95
C ASP A 59 -4.20 1.16 18.25
N ILE A 60 -3.91 2.18 17.48
CA ILE A 60 -2.65 2.93 17.48
C ILE A 60 -2.95 4.37 17.92
N ASP A 61 -2.30 4.79 18.96
CA ASP A 61 -2.42 6.17 19.46
C ASP A 61 -1.54 7.10 18.60
N VAL A 62 -2.13 7.55 17.48
CA VAL A 62 -1.45 8.45 16.54
C VAL A 62 -1.09 9.77 17.22
N ALA A 63 -1.96 10.27 18.11
CA ALA A 63 -1.71 11.55 18.81
C ALA A 63 -0.48 11.45 19.72
N ALA A 64 -0.32 10.34 20.46
CA ALA A 64 0.86 10.11 21.27
C ALA A 64 2.14 10.01 20.43
N ILE A 65 2.09 9.41 19.24
CA ILE A 65 3.23 9.38 18.32
C ILE A 65 3.56 10.79 17.81
N ASP A 66 2.55 11.57 17.43
CA ASP A 66 2.72 12.95 16.96
C ASP A 66 3.31 13.87 18.07
N GLU A 67 2.92 13.67 19.33
CA GLU A 67 3.50 14.39 20.49
C GLU A 67 5.00 14.07 20.65
N ILE A 68 5.39 12.79 20.54
CA ILE A 68 6.80 12.39 20.57
C ILE A 68 7.55 12.99 19.38
N GLU A 69 6.96 12.95 18.17
CA GLU A 69 7.57 13.53 16.98
C GLU A 69 7.79 15.04 17.13
N ALA A 70 6.87 15.76 17.77
CA ALA A 70 7.01 17.18 18.04
C ALA A 70 8.26 17.51 18.89
N GLU A 71 8.73 16.57 19.71
CA GLU A 71 9.96 16.70 20.51
C GLU A 71 11.19 16.24 19.75
N VAL A 72 11.18 14.98 19.23
CA VAL A 72 12.36 14.33 18.61
C VAL A 72 12.63 14.78 17.19
N LYS A 73 11.67 15.43 16.53
CA LYS A 73 11.74 15.93 15.13
C LYS A 73 12.07 14.84 14.10
N HIS A 74 11.61 13.62 14.35
CA HIS A 74 11.85 12.47 13.46
C HIS A 74 10.73 11.45 13.61
N ASP A 75 9.99 11.20 12.54
CA ASP A 75 8.80 10.37 12.49
C ASP A 75 9.04 8.90 12.88
N VAL A 76 10.04 8.25 12.26
CA VAL A 76 10.34 6.83 12.55
C VAL A 76 10.81 6.66 13.99
N ILE A 77 11.65 7.57 14.51
CA ILE A 77 12.11 7.52 15.91
C ILE A 77 10.92 7.72 16.86
N ALA A 78 9.98 8.62 16.55
CA ALA A 78 8.78 8.82 17.35
C ALA A 78 7.94 7.54 17.44
N PHE A 79 7.69 6.90 16.30
CA PHE A 79 6.98 5.63 16.24
C PHE A 79 7.71 4.52 17.03
N LEU A 80 9.02 4.37 16.84
CA LEU A 80 9.81 3.37 17.56
C LEU A 80 9.82 3.61 19.07
N THR A 81 9.86 4.88 19.49
CA THR A 81 9.78 5.26 20.91
C THR A 81 8.43 4.88 21.51
N TRP A 82 7.33 5.17 20.80
CA TRP A 82 5.99 4.74 21.20
C TRP A 82 5.87 3.21 21.25
N LEU A 83 6.36 2.50 20.21
CA LEU A 83 6.34 1.04 20.14
C LEU A 83 7.15 0.41 21.29
N ALA A 84 8.27 1.01 21.66
CA ALA A 84 9.12 0.54 22.77
C ALA A 84 8.34 0.49 24.10
N GLY A 85 7.43 1.46 24.33
CA GLY A 85 6.56 1.44 25.49
C GLY A 85 5.61 0.23 25.55
N LEU A 86 5.29 -0.38 24.40
CA LEU A 86 4.45 -1.58 24.29
C LEU A 86 5.26 -2.88 24.37
N VAL A 87 6.44 -2.90 23.75
CA VAL A 87 7.32 -4.08 23.64
C VAL A 87 8.13 -4.30 24.91
N GLY A 88 8.55 -3.23 25.59
CA GLY A 88 9.36 -3.25 26.79
C GLY A 88 10.87 -3.35 26.50
N ASP A 89 11.64 -3.95 27.42
CA ASP A 89 13.13 -3.94 27.39
C ASP A 89 13.77 -4.54 26.13
N ASP A 90 13.11 -5.47 25.49
CA ASP A 90 13.57 -6.10 24.25
C ASP A 90 13.38 -5.23 23.01
N SER A 91 12.72 -4.06 23.13
CA SER A 91 12.58 -3.07 22.04
C SER A 91 13.91 -2.55 21.51
N ARG A 92 14.99 -2.62 22.30
CA ARG A 92 16.37 -2.27 21.89
C ARG A 92 16.88 -3.08 20.69
N PHE A 93 16.25 -4.19 20.35
CA PHE A 93 16.60 -5.02 19.19
C PHE A 93 15.75 -4.70 17.95
N VAL A 94 14.71 -3.87 18.09
CA VAL A 94 13.88 -3.41 16.97
C VAL A 94 14.67 -2.39 16.16
N HIS A 95 14.49 -2.38 14.85
CA HIS A 95 15.17 -1.46 13.91
C HIS A 95 16.69 -1.65 13.81
N GLN A 96 17.22 -2.74 14.33
CA GLN A 96 18.66 -2.97 14.35
C GLN A 96 19.22 -3.14 12.93
N GLY A 97 20.20 -2.31 12.57
CA GLY A 97 20.85 -2.32 11.25
C GLY A 97 20.03 -1.72 10.11
N MET A 98 18.82 -1.32 10.37
CA MET A 98 17.92 -0.68 9.40
C MET A 98 18.10 0.85 9.36
N THR A 99 17.48 1.46 8.38
CA THR A 99 17.32 2.92 8.26
C THR A 99 15.86 3.29 8.08
N SER A 100 15.50 4.56 8.34
CA SER A 100 14.14 5.06 8.14
C SER A 100 13.60 4.78 6.74
N SER A 101 14.41 4.93 5.69
CA SER A 101 13.99 4.67 4.31
C SER A 101 13.62 3.21 4.07
N ASP A 102 14.25 2.24 4.75
CA ASP A 102 13.84 0.83 4.67
C ASP A 102 12.38 0.65 5.08
N VAL A 103 11.93 1.38 6.11
CA VAL A 103 10.55 1.36 6.57
C VAL A 103 9.63 2.20 5.68
N LEU A 104 10.04 3.43 5.34
CA LEU A 104 9.21 4.38 4.59
C LEU A 104 8.93 3.89 3.17
N ASP A 105 9.96 3.48 2.43
CA ASP A 105 9.83 3.05 1.03
C ASP A 105 9.06 1.73 0.92
N THR A 106 9.33 0.78 1.80
CA THR A 106 8.58 -0.48 1.87
C THR A 106 7.11 -0.23 2.23
N THR A 107 6.83 0.71 3.15
CA THR A 107 5.47 1.10 3.51
C THR A 107 4.72 1.69 2.32
N LEU A 108 5.36 2.60 1.56
CA LEU A 108 4.76 3.17 0.36
C LEU A 108 4.43 2.09 -0.67
N ALA A 109 5.32 1.12 -0.89
CA ALA A 109 5.10 -0.01 -1.78
C ALA A 109 3.87 -0.85 -1.34
N VAL A 110 3.74 -1.15 -0.04
CA VAL A 110 2.58 -1.86 0.51
C VAL A 110 1.28 -1.07 0.33
N GLN A 111 1.29 0.24 0.62
CA GLN A 111 0.12 1.10 0.44
C GLN A 111 -0.28 1.22 -1.04
N LEU A 112 0.68 1.35 -1.96
CA LEU A 112 0.42 1.36 -3.41
C LEU A 112 -0.18 0.03 -3.87
N LYS A 113 0.29 -1.09 -3.34
CA LYS A 113 -0.27 -2.42 -3.61
C LYS A 113 -1.70 -2.56 -3.09
N GLU A 114 -1.98 -2.13 -1.85
CA GLU A 114 -3.32 -2.12 -1.26
C GLU A 114 -4.28 -1.23 -2.07
N ALA A 115 -3.87 -0.01 -2.42
CA ALA A 115 -4.65 0.91 -3.24
C ALA A 115 -4.87 0.38 -4.67
N GLY A 116 -3.83 -0.21 -5.26
CA GLY A 116 -3.87 -0.83 -6.58
C GLY A 116 -4.87 -1.98 -6.66
N ALA A 117 -4.94 -2.83 -5.64
CA ALA A 117 -5.92 -3.91 -5.56
C ALA A 117 -7.37 -3.38 -5.61
N LEU A 118 -7.67 -2.27 -4.92
CA LEU A 118 -8.97 -1.62 -4.97
C LEU A 118 -9.30 -1.07 -6.38
N LEU A 119 -8.29 -0.51 -7.06
CA LEU A 119 -8.45 0.01 -8.42
C LEU A 119 -8.63 -1.12 -9.44
N LEU A 120 -7.88 -2.22 -9.33
CA LEU A 120 -8.06 -3.41 -10.19
C LEU A 120 -9.48 -3.98 -10.06
N ALA A 121 -9.93 -4.23 -8.82
CA ALA A 121 -11.29 -4.70 -8.58
C ALA A 121 -12.37 -3.73 -9.12
N GLY A 122 -12.10 -2.42 -9.07
CA GLY A 122 -12.96 -1.39 -9.67
C GLY A 122 -13.00 -1.48 -11.19
N SER A 123 -11.85 -1.66 -11.84
CA SER A 123 -11.73 -1.78 -13.30
C SER A 123 -12.36 -3.06 -13.82
N GLU A 124 -12.26 -4.18 -13.11
CA GLU A 124 -12.94 -5.44 -13.46
C GLU A 124 -14.46 -5.27 -13.50
N ARG A 125 -15.04 -4.62 -12.46
CA ARG A 125 -16.49 -4.32 -12.45
C ARG A 125 -16.89 -3.41 -13.61
N LEU A 126 -16.07 -2.41 -13.94
CA LEU A 126 -16.32 -1.53 -15.09
C LEU A 126 -16.26 -2.29 -16.41
N LEU A 127 -15.26 -3.15 -16.59
CA LEU A 127 -15.12 -4.00 -17.77
C LEU A 127 -16.34 -4.93 -17.95
N ALA A 128 -16.79 -5.57 -16.87
CA ALA A 128 -17.98 -6.41 -16.90
C ALA A 128 -19.23 -5.61 -17.33
N ALA A 129 -19.44 -4.43 -16.76
CA ALA A 129 -20.55 -3.54 -17.12
C ALA A 129 -20.47 -3.07 -18.58
N LEU A 130 -19.30 -2.63 -19.04
CA LEU A 130 -19.09 -2.21 -20.43
C LEU A 130 -19.36 -3.35 -21.42
N LYS A 131 -18.85 -4.56 -21.11
CA LYS A 131 -19.09 -5.75 -21.93
C LYS A 131 -20.57 -6.05 -22.06
N THR A 132 -21.30 -6.13 -20.95
CA THR A 132 -22.75 -6.39 -20.93
C THR A 132 -23.52 -5.33 -21.75
N ARG A 133 -23.26 -4.06 -21.47
CA ARG A 133 -23.94 -2.95 -22.15
C ARG A 133 -23.59 -2.87 -23.65
N ALA A 134 -22.35 -3.17 -24.03
CA ALA A 134 -21.96 -3.21 -25.44
C ALA A 134 -22.76 -4.26 -26.22
N HIS A 135 -22.96 -5.46 -25.65
CA HIS A 135 -23.77 -6.50 -26.29
C HIS A 135 -25.27 -6.15 -26.35
N GLU A 136 -25.84 -5.60 -25.28
CA GLU A 136 -27.23 -5.18 -25.23
C GLU A 136 -27.57 -4.09 -26.26
N LEU A 137 -26.62 -3.19 -26.51
CA LEU A 137 -26.83 -2.00 -27.35
C LEU A 137 -26.15 -2.11 -28.72
N LYS A 138 -25.69 -3.32 -29.12
CA LYS A 138 -24.97 -3.55 -30.38
C LYS A 138 -25.74 -3.11 -31.64
N ASP A 139 -27.05 -3.20 -31.60
CA ASP A 139 -27.92 -2.88 -32.72
C ASP A 139 -28.63 -1.52 -32.59
N VAL A 140 -28.32 -0.75 -31.53
CA VAL A 140 -28.91 0.59 -31.30
C VAL A 140 -28.11 1.62 -32.12
N PRO A 141 -28.74 2.22 -33.17
CA PRO A 141 -28.06 3.19 -34.01
C PRO A 141 -27.77 4.48 -33.26
N THR A 142 -26.58 5.05 -33.51
CA THR A 142 -26.19 6.37 -33.03
C THR A 142 -25.34 7.07 -34.07
N ILE A 143 -25.21 8.38 -33.94
CA ILE A 143 -24.41 9.16 -34.87
C ILE A 143 -22.94 9.26 -34.38
N GLY A 144 -21.98 8.98 -35.25
CA GLY A 144 -20.61 9.36 -35.07
C GLY A 144 -20.44 10.89 -35.14
N ARG A 145 -19.44 11.43 -34.45
CA ARG A 145 -19.13 12.87 -34.48
C ARG A 145 -17.64 13.08 -34.72
N SER A 146 -17.34 14.02 -35.62
CA SER A 146 -16.00 14.51 -35.88
C SER A 146 -16.07 16.03 -36.07
N HIS A 147 -15.09 16.77 -35.58
CA HIS A 147 -15.07 18.24 -35.66
C HIS A 147 -16.35 18.91 -35.15
N ALA A 148 -16.97 18.36 -34.09
CA ALA A 148 -18.23 18.82 -33.49
C ALA A 148 -19.45 18.76 -34.43
N ILE A 149 -19.38 18.05 -35.56
CA ILE A 149 -20.49 17.83 -36.50
C ILE A 149 -20.81 16.34 -36.61
N HIS A 150 -21.96 16.02 -37.22
CA HIS A 150 -22.38 14.66 -37.52
C HIS A 150 -21.45 14.03 -38.59
N ALA A 151 -20.98 12.83 -38.30
CA ALA A 151 -20.24 11.98 -39.22
C ALA A 151 -21.05 10.74 -39.57
N GLU A 152 -20.43 9.61 -39.86
CA GLU A 152 -21.12 8.38 -40.25
C GLU A 152 -21.99 7.81 -39.10
N PRO A 153 -23.09 7.14 -39.42
CA PRO A 153 -23.86 6.34 -38.48
C PRO A 153 -23.01 5.19 -37.92
N THR A 154 -23.18 4.89 -36.64
CA THR A 154 -22.57 3.75 -35.95
C THR A 154 -23.57 3.14 -34.97
N THR A 155 -23.15 2.25 -34.09
CA THR A 155 -23.98 1.74 -33.00
C THR A 155 -23.47 2.15 -31.64
N PHE A 156 -24.39 2.30 -30.67
CA PHE A 156 -23.97 2.65 -29.31
C PHE A 156 -23.17 1.53 -28.65
N GLY A 157 -23.47 0.26 -28.98
CA GLY A 157 -22.68 -0.89 -28.52
C GLY A 157 -21.24 -0.86 -29.02
N LEU A 158 -20.99 -0.45 -30.29
CA LEU A 158 -19.63 -0.31 -30.82
C LEU A 158 -18.85 0.79 -30.07
N LYS A 159 -19.51 1.91 -29.74
CA LYS A 159 -18.91 2.96 -28.92
C LYS A 159 -18.47 2.41 -27.54
N LEU A 160 -19.32 1.62 -26.87
CA LEU A 160 -19.00 1.01 -25.59
C LEU A 160 -17.91 -0.06 -25.70
N ALA A 161 -17.87 -0.82 -26.81
CA ALA A 161 -16.78 -1.76 -27.08
C ALA A 161 -15.42 -1.06 -27.21
N GLY A 162 -15.37 0.14 -27.81
CA GLY A 162 -14.18 0.98 -27.83
C GLY A 162 -13.71 1.37 -26.43
N HIS A 163 -14.63 1.77 -25.54
CA HIS A 163 -14.31 2.05 -24.15
C HIS A 163 -13.86 0.79 -23.39
N TYR A 164 -14.52 -0.35 -23.63
CA TYR A 164 -14.06 -1.63 -23.06
C TYR A 164 -12.61 -1.92 -23.42
N ALA A 165 -12.25 -1.85 -24.69
CA ALA A 165 -10.89 -2.10 -25.15
C ALA A 165 -9.86 -1.11 -24.56
N LEU A 166 -10.26 0.15 -24.34
CA LEU A 166 -9.42 1.17 -23.68
C LEU A 166 -9.18 0.80 -22.20
N ILE A 167 -10.26 0.51 -21.46
CA ILE A 167 -10.16 0.16 -20.03
C ILE A 167 -9.42 -1.15 -19.82
N HIS A 168 -9.59 -2.15 -20.72
CA HIS A 168 -8.84 -3.41 -20.65
C HIS A 168 -7.33 -3.18 -20.71
N ARG A 169 -6.87 -2.38 -21.67
CA ARG A 169 -5.43 -2.02 -21.74
C ARG A 169 -4.95 -1.21 -20.54
N CYS A 170 -5.83 -0.39 -19.92
CA CYS A 170 -5.51 0.33 -18.69
C CYS A 170 -5.39 -0.62 -17.50
N HIS A 171 -6.29 -1.61 -17.41
CA HIS A 171 -6.25 -2.66 -16.39
C HIS A 171 -4.94 -3.44 -16.45
N ASP A 172 -4.53 -3.89 -17.65
CA ASP A 172 -3.28 -4.66 -17.82
C ASP A 172 -2.05 -3.83 -17.39
N ARG A 173 -2.00 -2.55 -17.79
CA ARG A 173 -0.91 -1.66 -17.36
C ARG A 173 -0.91 -1.40 -15.86
N LEU A 174 -2.08 -1.27 -15.24
CA LEU A 174 -2.20 -1.09 -13.80
C LEU A 174 -1.71 -2.35 -13.06
N ALA A 175 -2.08 -3.54 -13.53
CA ALA A 175 -1.62 -4.80 -12.94
C ALA A 175 -0.08 -4.91 -12.99
N GLN A 176 0.53 -4.58 -14.13
CA GLN A 176 1.99 -4.56 -14.28
C GLN A 176 2.65 -3.53 -13.35
N ALA A 177 2.09 -2.32 -13.25
CA ALA A 177 2.63 -1.28 -12.37
C ALA A 177 2.55 -1.67 -10.89
N ILE A 178 1.50 -2.38 -10.48
CA ILE A 178 1.36 -2.89 -9.09
C ILE A 178 2.41 -3.96 -8.82
N ASP A 179 2.67 -4.85 -9.75
CA ASP A 179 3.72 -5.86 -9.62
C ASP A 179 5.11 -5.20 -9.50
N GLU A 180 5.40 -4.21 -10.35
CA GLU A 180 6.66 -3.49 -10.35
C GLU A 180 6.92 -2.72 -9.03
N VAL A 181 5.90 -2.07 -8.45
CA VAL A 181 6.05 -1.34 -7.18
C VAL A 181 5.98 -2.23 -5.94
N SER A 182 5.64 -3.53 -6.09
CA SER A 182 5.55 -4.48 -4.98
C SER A 182 6.94 -4.97 -4.55
N THR A 183 7.81 -4.05 -4.15
CA THR A 183 9.18 -4.29 -3.74
C THR A 183 9.41 -3.93 -2.27
N CYS A 184 10.38 -4.60 -1.65
CA CYS A 184 10.87 -4.30 -0.30
C CYS A 184 12.32 -3.83 -0.41
N ALA A 185 12.70 -2.83 0.40
CA ALA A 185 14.05 -2.33 0.49
C ALA A 185 14.51 -2.39 1.95
N ILE A 186 15.22 -3.43 2.34
CA ILE A 186 15.84 -3.58 3.66
C ILE A 186 17.35 -3.74 3.45
N SER A 187 18.08 -2.64 3.45
CA SER A 187 19.50 -2.63 3.06
C SER A 187 20.39 -1.66 3.85
N GLY A 188 19.80 -0.95 4.82
CA GLY A 188 20.49 0.05 5.63
C GLY A 188 20.64 1.39 4.91
N ALA A 189 21.32 2.34 5.56
CA ALA A 189 21.33 3.76 5.22
C ALA A 189 21.82 4.09 3.80
N VAL A 190 22.68 3.26 3.22
CA VAL A 190 23.28 3.50 1.89
C VAL A 190 23.17 2.29 0.95
N GLY A 191 22.35 1.29 1.30
CA GLY A 191 22.07 0.14 0.47
C GLY A 191 23.22 -0.88 0.38
N THR A 192 24.15 -0.89 1.35
CA THR A 192 25.34 -1.76 1.31
C THR A 192 25.28 -2.93 2.28
N PHE A 193 24.18 -3.08 3.03
CA PHE A 193 24.01 -4.10 4.06
C PHE A 193 25.10 -4.09 5.13
N ALA A 194 25.69 -2.91 5.44
CA ALA A 194 26.84 -2.79 6.33
C ALA A 194 26.54 -3.28 7.77
N ASN A 195 25.31 -3.16 8.23
CA ASN A 195 24.89 -3.48 9.58
C ASN A 195 23.69 -4.44 9.65
N ILE A 196 23.29 -5.04 8.53
CA ILE A 196 22.18 -5.99 8.46
C ILE A 196 22.53 -7.10 7.45
N ASP A 197 22.16 -8.33 7.76
CA ASP A 197 22.42 -9.45 6.86
C ASP A 197 21.50 -9.34 5.63
N PRO A 198 22.00 -9.52 4.37
CA PRO A 198 21.18 -9.53 3.17
C PRO A 198 20.07 -10.58 3.13
N ALA A 199 20.10 -11.57 4.03
CA ALA A 199 19.07 -12.59 4.17
C ALA A 199 17.86 -12.13 5.00
N VAL A 200 17.92 -10.94 5.65
CA VAL A 200 16.78 -10.32 6.34
C VAL A 200 15.78 -9.82 5.32
#